data_b6fb4c187d46d6ca679e9ede034b2289
#
_entry.id   b6fb4c187d46d6ca679e9ede034b2289
#
_cell.length_a   1.000
_cell.length_b   1.000
_cell.length_c   1.000
_cell.angle_alpha   90.00
_cell.angle_beta   90.00
_cell.angle_gamma   90.00
#
_symmetry.space_group_name_H-M   'P 1'
#
loop_
_entity.id
_entity.type
_entity.pdbx_description
1 polymer ?
#
loop_
_entity_poly.entity_id
_entity_poly.type
_entity_poly.pdbx_seq_one_letter_code
_entity_poly.pdbx_strand_id
1 'polypeptide(L)'
;MNSYLSEQIMSLLSFIGLPSASTDWVTELLEERSPLIVAPALQMNNTIFEDTSGDCLDVVLIRAGDLFDDATMENSYDDNAYTGYVAATTDLGLRRLTRDFGGDTTIIKPKVVLSTAFDADTRRVLEQAH
;
A
#
# COMPACT_ATOMS: atom_id res chain seq x y z
N MET A 1 -9.99 8.71 -16.07
CA MET A 1 -9.31 8.02 -14.96
C MET A 1 -9.57 8.69 -13.59
N ASN A 2 -9.50 10.03 -13.53
CA ASN A 2 -9.80 10.78 -12.28
C ASN A 2 -11.23 10.56 -11.78
N SER A 3 -12.23 10.53 -12.68
CA SER A 3 -13.63 10.27 -12.30
C SER A 3 -13.84 8.87 -11.71
N TYR A 4 -13.18 7.85 -12.26
CA TYR A 4 -13.25 6.49 -11.76
C TYR A 4 -12.72 6.36 -10.33
N LEU A 5 -11.55 6.96 -10.05
CA LEU A 5 -10.96 6.95 -8.71
C LEU A 5 -11.88 7.68 -7.71
N SER A 6 -12.40 8.84 -8.09
CA SER A 6 -13.34 9.60 -7.27
C SER A 6 -14.62 8.81 -6.96
N GLU A 7 -15.18 8.12 -7.96
CA GLU A 7 -16.36 7.26 -7.77
C GLU A 7 -16.09 6.10 -6.80
N GLN A 8 -14.93 5.45 -6.92
CA GLN A 8 -14.55 4.36 -6.02
C GLN A 8 -14.38 4.84 -4.57
N ILE A 9 -13.72 5.98 -4.37
CA ILE A 9 -13.54 6.57 -3.03
C ILE A 9 -14.91 6.99 -2.46
N MET A 10 -15.78 7.61 -3.24
CA MET A 10 -17.12 7.98 -2.80
C MET A 10 -17.95 6.75 -2.43
N SER A 11 -17.83 5.67 -3.18
CA SER A 11 -18.52 4.40 -2.90
C SER A 11 -18.06 3.82 -1.54
N LEU A 12 -16.76 3.82 -1.26
CA LEU A 12 -16.22 3.39 0.03
C LEU A 12 -16.68 4.27 1.19
N LEU A 13 -16.67 5.59 1.03
CA LEU A 13 -17.13 6.54 2.05
C LEU A 13 -18.62 6.38 2.34
N SER A 14 -19.44 6.13 1.32
CA SER A 14 -20.88 5.84 1.49
C SER A 14 -21.09 4.54 2.27
N PHE A 15 -20.30 3.52 2.00
CA PHE A 15 -20.36 2.23 2.69
C PHE A 15 -20.07 2.35 4.19
N ILE A 16 -19.11 3.19 4.58
CA ILE A 16 -18.76 3.42 6.00
C ILE A 16 -19.72 4.40 6.72
N GLY A 17 -20.75 4.88 6.04
CA GLY A 17 -21.83 5.67 6.66
C GLY A 17 -21.62 7.17 6.67
N LEU A 18 -20.85 7.71 5.71
CA LEU A 18 -20.70 9.16 5.55
C LEU A 18 -22.08 9.80 5.24
N PRO A 19 -22.53 10.84 5.99
CA PRO A 19 -23.80 11.50 5.71
C PRO A 19 -23.85 12.09 4.31
N SER A 20 -25.00 11.94 3.62
CA SER A 20 -25.18 12.47 2.27
C SER A 20 -25.01 14.00 2.17
N ALA A 21 -25.27 14.73 3.25
CA ALA A 21 -25.04 16.18 3.32
C ALA A 21 -23.56 16.58 3.26
N SER A 22 -22.65 15.64 3.51
CA SER A 22 -21.21 15.88 3.48
C SER A 22 -20.57 15.50 2.15
N THR A 23 -21.32 14.96 1.18
CA THR A 23 -20.78 14.41 -0.07
C THR A 23 -20.30 15.48 -1.06
N ASP A 24 -20.94 16.66 -1.08
CA ASP A 24 -20.62 17.70 -2.06
C ASP A 24 -19.21 18.25 -1.87
N TRP A 25 -18.85 18.61 -0.66
CA TRP A 25 -17.50 19.10 -0.37
C TRP A 25 -16.43 18.01 -0.51
N VAL A 26 -16.76 16.76 -0.20
CA VAL A 26 -15.84 15.62 -0.42
C VAL A 26 -15.61 15.38 -1.89
N THR A 27 -16.65 15.45 -2.72
CA THR A 27 -16.54 15.33 -4.18
C THR A 27 -15.65 16.43 -4.75
N GLU A 28 -15.87 17.69 -4.34
CA GLU A 28 -15.04 18.83 -4.75
C GLU A 28 -13.58 18.63 -4.33
N LEU A 29 -13.33 18.18 -3.10
CA LEU A 29 -11.98 17.88 -2.60
C LEU A 29 -11.31 16.76 -3.39
N LEU A 30 -12.03 15.70 -3.74
CA LEU A 30 -11.52 14.59 -4.55
C LEU A 30 -11.20 15.03 -5.98
N GLU A 31 -12.05 15.85 -6.60
CA GLU A 31 -11.79 16.40 -7.93
C GLU A 31 -10.54 17.29 -7.96
N GLU A 32 -10.32 18.06 -6.90
CA GLU A 32 -9.12 18.90 -6.75
C GLU A 32 -7.86 18.08 -6.46
N ARG A 33 -7.97 17.03 -5.62
CA ARG A 33 -6.84 16.28 -5.09
C ARG A 33 -6.46 15.06 -5.91
N SER A 34 -7.40 14.43 -6.61
CA SER A 34 -7.12 13.21 -7.38
C SER A 34 -6.05 13.38 -8.47
N PRO A 35 -5.93 14.50 -9.17
CA PRO A 35 -4.83 14.71 -10.13
C PRO A 35 -3.44 14.65 -9.48
N LEU A 36 -3.30 15.05 -8.21
CA LEU A 36 -2.04 14.99 -7.46
C LEU A 36 -1.56 13.54 -7.24
N ILE A 37 -2.47 12.59 -7.26
CA ILE A 37 -2.17 11.15 -7.11
C ILE A 37 -2.04 10.50 -8.48
N VAL A 38 -2.97 10.77 -9.39
CA VAL A 38 -3.07 10.11 -10.70
C VAL A 38 -1.95 10.52 -11.63
N ALA A 39 -1.58 11.81 -11.69
CA ALA A 39 -0.54 12.29 -12.60
C ALA A 39 0.84 11.69 -12.29
N PRO A 40 1.33 11.66 -11.03
CA PRO A 40 2.57 10.97 -10.69
C PRO A 40 2.50 9.45 -10.92
N ALA A 41 1.36 8.82 -10.67
CA ALA A 41 1.17 7.39 -10.90
C ALA A 41 1.28 7.04 -12.39
N LEU A 42 0.68 7.83 -13.27
CA LEU A 42 0.81 7.67 -14.74
C LEU A 42 2.23 7.90 -15.20
N GLN A 43 2.90 8.93 -14.70
CA GLN A 43 4.30 9.22 -15.01
C GLN A 43 5.21 8.07 -14.60
N MET A 44 5.04 7.54 -13.40
CA MET A 44 5.79 6.39 -12.91
C MET A 44 5.52 5.14 -13.75
N ASN A 45 4.27 4.89 -14.11
CA ASN A 45 3.88 3.79 -14.98
C ASN A 45 4.57 3.87 -16.34
N ASN A 46 4.57 5.05 -16.97
CA ASN A 46 5.25 5.28 -18.25
C ASN A 46 6.76 5.06 -18.13
N THR A 47 7.39 5.58 -17.09
CA THR A 47 8.83 5.38 -16.82
C THR A 47 9.16 3.89 -16.68
N ILE A 48 8.34 3.13 -15.95
CA ILE A 48 8.52 1.70 -15.76
C ILE A 48 8.45 0.94 -17.08
N PHE A 49 7.53 1.31 -17.97
CA PHE A 49 7.33 0.59 -19.23
C PHE A 49 8.22 1.06 -20.39
N GLU A 50 8.62 2.33 -20.40
CA GLU A 50 9.41 2.90 -21.50
C GLU A 50 10.92 2.76 -21.32
N ASP A 51 11.39 2.77 -20.07
CA ASP A 51 12.82 2.89 -19.75
C ASP A 51 13.52 1.54 -19.50
N THR A 52 12.79 0.44 -19.62
CA THR A 52 13.34 -0.89 -19.37
C THR A 52 13.85 -1.55 -20.64
N SER A 53 15.12 -1.37 -20.96
CA SER A 53 15.81 -2.07 -22.04
C SER A 53 16.01 -3.56 -21.71
N GLY A 54 14.91 -4.31 -21.66
CA GLY A 54 14.93 -5.77 -21.52
C GLY A 54 14.67 -6.32 -20.12
N ASP A 55 14.78 -5.52 -19.07
CA ASP A 55 14.39 -5.87 -17.71
C ASP A 55 12.96 -5.39 -17.44
N CYS A 56 12.17 -6.18 -16.71
CA CYS A 56 10.83 -5.82 -16.31
C CYS A 56 10.84 -5.40 -14.84
N LEU A 57 10.27 -4.23 -14.55
CA LEU A 57 10.01 -3.81 -13.16
C LEU A 57 8.62 -4.28 -12.74
N ASP A 58 8.52 -4.82 -11.56
CA ASP A 58 7.28 -5.33 -10.98
C ASP A 58 7.03 -4.70 -9.62
N VAL A 59 5.78 -4.31 -9.41
CA VAL A 59 5.33 -3.74 -8.12
C VAL A 59 5.02 -4.88 -7.18
N VAL A 60 5.58 -4.83 -5.97
CA VAL A 60 5.42 -5.88 -4.97
C VAL A 60 4.40 -5.48 -3.93
N LEU A 61 3.34 -6.26 -3.84
CA LEU A 61 2.31 -6.22 -2.81
C LEU A 61 2.34 -7.55 -2.05
N ILE A 62 2.48 -7.50 -0.75
CA ILE A 62 2.46 -8.69 0.10
C ILE A 62 1.02 -8.96 0.55
N ARG A 63 0.60 -10.19 0.45
CA ARG A 63 -0.75 -10.59 0.87
C ARG A 63 -0.84 -10.69 2.39
N ALA A 64 -1.99 -10.32 2.93
CA ALA A 64 -2.32 -10.60 4.31
C ALA A 64 -2.28 -12.11 4.57
N GLY A 65 -1.65 -12.51 5.66
CA GLY A 65 -1.45 -13.92 6.01
C GLY A 65 -0.14 -14.54 5.55
N ASP A 66 0.63 -13.86 4.69
CA ASP A 66 1.98 -14.31 4.33
C ASP A 66 2.93 -14.17 5.52
N LEU A 67 3.91 -15.07 5.60
CA LEU A 67 4.93 -15.02 6.62
C LEU A 67 5.89 -13.85 6.37
N PHE A 68 6.23 -13.11 7.41
CA PHE A 68 7.19 -12.02 7.31
C PHE A 68 8.60 -12.56 7.03
N ASP A 69 9.26 -11.95 6.07
CA ASP A 69 10.64 -12.23 5.69
C ASP A 69 11.42 -10.90 5.60
N ASP A 70 12.33 -10.67 6.52
CA ASP A 70 13.09 -9.42 6.58
C ASP A 70 14.07 -9.24 5.41
N ALA A 71 14.38 -10.29 4.70
CA ALA A 71 15.19 -10.22 3.47
C ALA A 71 14.45 -9.50 2.34
N THR A 72 13.12 -9.67 2.27
CA THR A 72 12.28 -9.18 1.18
C THR A 72 11.23 -8.14 1.60
N MET A 73 11.04 -7.92 2.89
CA MET A 73 10.04 -7.01 3.46
C MET A 73 10.66 -6.13 4.53
N GLU A 74 10.00 -5.03 4.83
CA GLU A 74 10.35 -4.13 5.93
C GLU A 74 9.15 -3.96 6.86
N ASN A 75 9.36 -4.06 8.17
CA ASN A 75 8.31 -3.82 9.15
C ASN A 75 8.08 -2.31 9.31
N SER A 76 6.85 -1.84 9.08
CA SER A 76 6.47 -0.43 9.23
C SER A 76 6.48 0.04 10.68
N TYR A 77 6.29 -0.86 11.62
CA TYR A 77 6.29 -0.57 13.05
C TYR A 77 7.68 -0.80 13.66
N ASP A 78 8.08 0.12 14.50
CA ASP A 78 9.36 0.07 15.22
C ASP A 78 9.23 -0.79 16.50
N ASP A 79 8.61 -1.95 16.38
CA ASP A 79 8.40 -2.90 17.48
C ASP A 79 9.46 -4.00 17.56
N ASN A 80 10.50 -3.91 16.71
CA ASN A 80 11.56 -4.92 16.56
C ASN A 80 11.04 -6.36 16.34
N ALA A 81 9.82 -6.50 15.82
CA ALA A 81 9.28 -7.80 15.46
C ALA A 81 9.86 -8.23 14.09
N TYR A 82 10.59 -9.33 14.11
CA TYR A 82 11.17 -9.93 12.91
C TYR A 82 10.49 -11.24 12.50
N THR A 83 9.42 -11.59 13.20
CA THR A 83 8.67 -12.83 12.96
C THR A 83 7.18 -12.56 13.10
N GLY A 84 6.38 -13.25 12.32
CA GLY A 84 4.92 -13.16 12.37
C GLY A 84 4.31 -13.17 10.98
N TYR A 85 3.02 -12.95 10.93
CA TYR A 85 2.25 -12.89 9.70
C TYR A 85 1.94 -11.45 9.31
N VAL A 86 1.99 -11.18 8.03
CA VAL A 86 1.64 -9.88 7.46
C VAL A 86 0.13 -9.65 7.61
N ALA A 87 -0.25 -8.52 8.19
CA ALA A 87 -1.64 -8.08 8.26
C ALA A 87 -2.01 -7.20 7.06
N ALA A 88 -1.11 -6.30 6.66
CA ALA A 88 -1.32 -5.41 5.53
C ALA A 88 0.01 -4.90 4.97
N THR A 89 0.01 -4.49 3.70
CA THR A 89 1.10 -3.73 3.08
C THR A 89 0.79 -2.24 3.19
N THR A 90 1.70 -1.46 3.76
CA THR A 90 1.56 0.00 3.91
C THR A 90 2.22 0.77 2.78
N ASP A 91 3.37 0.28 2.31
CA ASP A 91 4.08 0.86 1.16
C ASP A 91 4.46 -0.24 0.18
N LEU A 92 4.17 0.00 -1.09
CA LEU A 92 4.50 -0.93 -2.16
C LEU A 92 6.01 -1.05 -2.36
N GLY A 93 6.47 -2.25 -2.64
CA GLY A 93 7.83 -2.50 -3.05
C GLY A 93 8.03 -2.45 -4.56
N LEU A 94 9.29 -2.54 -4.98
CA LEU A 94 9.69 -2.61 -6.38
C LEU A 94 10.71 -3.70 -6.56
N ARG A 95 10.50 -4.55 -7.57
CA ARG A 95 11.35 -5.67 -7.92
C ARG A 95 11.73 -5.59 -9.39
N ARG A 96 12.99 -5.94 -9.70
CA ARG A 96 13.44 -6.14 -11.08
C ARG A 96 13.37 -7.62 -11.42
N LEU A 97 12.69 -7.93 -12.49
CA LEU A 97 12.64 -9.26 -13.09
C LEU A 97 13.65 -9.29 -14.23
N THR A 98 14.73 -10.04 -14.08
CA THR A 98 15.70 -10.25 -15.16
C THR A 98 15.35 -11.48 -15.98
N ARG A 99 15.38 -11.33 -17.31
CA ARG A 99 15.14 -12.46 -18.24
C ARG A 99 16.28 -13.47 -18.23
N ASP A 100 17.45 -13.06 -17.80
CA ASP A 100 18.63 -13.89 -17.70
C ASP A 100 18.70 -14.57 -16.32
N PHE A 101 19.49 -15.61 -16.21
CA PHE A 101 19.61 -16.51 -15.06
C PHE A 101 20.01 -15.85 -13.71
N GLY A 102 19.99 -14.52 -13.63
CA GLY A 102 20.42 -13.77 -12.44
C GLY A 102 19.40 -13.66 -11.30
N GLY A 103 18.17 -14.10 -11.51
CA GLY A 103 17.10 -14.03 -10.52
C GLY A 103 16.52 -12.63 -10.31
N ASP A 104 15.41 -12.59 -9.56
CA ASP A 104 14.71 -11.36 -9.22
C ASP A 104 15.49 -10.57 -8.17
N THR A 105 15.60 -9.27 -8.37
CA THR A 105 16.27 -8.37 -7.43
C THR A 105 15.28 -7.39 -6.82
N THR A 106 15.16 -7.37 -5.50
CA THR A 106 14.36 -6.37 -4.78
C THR A 106 15.10 -5.03 -4.80
N ILE A 107 14.48 -4.01 -5.40
CA ILE A 107 15.00 -2.64 -5.45
C ILE A 107 14.52 -1.86 -4.24
N ILE A 108 13.22 -1.94 -3.95
CA ILE A 108 12.57 -1.31 -2.79
C ILE A 108 11.78 -2.40 -2.07
N LYS A 109 12.09 -2.61 -0.81
CA LYS A 109 11.31 -3.54 0.02
C LYS A 109 9.93 -2.96 0.29
N PRO A 110 8.85 -3.75 0.12
CA PRO A 110 7.53 -3.33 0.58
C PRO A 110 7.52 -3.20 2.10
N LYS A 111 6.84 -2.19 2.62
CA LYS A 111 6.61 -2.06 4.05
C LYS A 111 5.30 -2.72 4.42
N VAL A 112 5.35 -3.49 5.48
CA VAL A 112 4.22 -4.29 5.96
C VAL A 112 3.96 -4.03 7.44
N VAL A 113 2.73 -4.24 7.84
CA VAL A 113 2.31 -4.29 9.26
C VAL A 113 2.09 -5.74 9.62
N LEU A 114 2.67 -6.17 10.73
CA LEU A 114 2.50 -7.51 11.25
C LEU A 114 1.25 -7.61 12.12
N SER A 115 0.61 -8.76 12.13
CA SER A 115 -0.57 -9.03 12.97
C SER A 115 -0.31 -8.82 14.47
N THR A 116 0.93 -9.04 14.91
CA THR A 116 1.36 -8.82 16.29
C THR A 116 1.25 -7.35 16.74
N ALA A 117 1.30 -6.38 15.82
CA ALA A 117 1.11 -4.96 16.15
C ALA A 117 -0.29 -4.67 16.69
N PHE A 118 -1.30 -5.31 16.11
CA PHE A 118 -2.70 -5.17 16.57
C PHE A 118 -2.94 -5.82 17.92
N ASP A 119 -2.30 -6.95 18.19
CA ASP A 119 -2.39 -7.63 19.48
C ASP A 119 -1.80 -6.78 20.60
N ALA A 120 -0.69 -6.11 20.36
CA ALA A 120 -0.06 -5.21 21.32
C ALA A 120 -0.92 -3.98 21.62
N ASP A 121 -1.52 -3.38 20.59
CA ASP A 121 -2.42 -2.22 20.77
C ASP A 121 -3.72 -2.60 21.47
N THR A 122 -4.27 -3.75 21.17
CA THR A 122 -5.45 -4.27 21.85
C THR A 122 -5.17 -4.51 23.36
N ARG A 123 -4.00 -5.03 23.69
CA ARG A 123 -3.59 -5.20 25.09
C ARG A 123 -3.45 -3.87 25.83
N ARG A 124 -2.83 -2.86 25.21
CA ARG A 124 -2.69 -1.51 25.78
C ARG A 124 -4.05 -0.88 26.08
N VAL A 125 -4.99 -0.99 25.14
CA VAL A 125 -6.35 -0.46 25.32
C VAL A 125 -7.06 -1.16 26.47
N LEU A 126 -6.93 -2.47 26.59
CA LEU A 126 -7.52 -3.25 27.69
C LEU A 126 -6.89 -2.93 29.04
N GLU A 127 -5.58 -2.72 29.10
CA GLU A 127 -4.86 -2.32 30.31
C GLU A 127 -5.22 -0.90 30.76
N GLN A 128 -5.49 0.02 29.84
CA GLN A 128 -5.94 1.38 30.15
C GLN A 128 -7.43 1.46 30.55
N ALA A 129 -8.25 0.50 30.14
CA ALA A 129 -9.67 0.42 30.49
C ALA A 129 -9.94 -0.16 31.90
N HIS A 130 -8.93 -0.66 32.56
CA HIS A 130 -8.96 -1.14 33.96
C HIS A 130 -8.21 -0.19 34.88
#